data_37905cba4871a4957442f20863f3fc11
#
_entry.id   37905cba4871a4957442f20863f3fc11
#
_cell.length_a   1.000
_cell.length_b   1.000
_cell.length_c   1.000
_cell.angle_alpha   90.00
_cell.angle_beta   90.00
_cell.angle_gamma   90.00
#
_symmetry.space_group_name_H-M   'P 1'
#
loop_
_entity.id
_entity.type
_entity.pdbx_description
1 polymer ?
#
loop_
_entity_poly.entity_id
_entity_poly.type
_entity_poly.pdbx_seq_one_letter_code
_entity_poly.pdbx_strand_id
1 'polypeptide(L)'
;VFGGDGPDPNPNQPRLAGFPSVPPDQRRPFFQQYGWSQDLAVYCNCGTNRYDSLQTKFTKRFGAGYSVFAQYTAQRQRHHGGDQYFFTPDLEYGPADWDRVHSFSIATTYELPWKKDHAVLGGWQFNQNTIIQSGLPFNVNYRDAGADRDVGPNRPDLVGDPDGPGTRDQWFNTTPIGTQGSAFARPAVGT
;
A
#
# COMPACT_ATOMS: atom_id res chain seq x y z
N VAL A 1 -1.01 2.68 -28.30
CA VAL A 1 -0.07 1.56 -28.13
C VAL A 1 -0.11 1.20 -26.66
N PHE A 2 -0.72 0.09 -26.32
CA PHE A 2 -0.76 -0.37 -24.95
C PHE A 2 0.56 -1.06 -24.65
N GLY A 3 1.29 -0.56 -23.68
CA GLY A 3 2.60 -1.07 -23.31
C GLY A 3 2.58 -2.26 -22.36
N GLY A 4 1.47 -2.96 -22.21
CA GLY A 4 1.34 -4.13 -21.33
C GLY A 4 0.84 -5.34 -22.10
N ASP A 5 1.40 -6.51 -21.84
CA ASP A 5 1.03 -7.79 -22.46
C ASP A 5 -0.35 -8.34 -22.01
N GLY A 6 -1.11 -7.56 -21.23
CA GLY A 6 -2.45 -7.91 -20.74
C GLY A 6 -3.59 -7.23 -21.51
N PRO A 7 -4.78 -7.83 -21.53
CA PRO A 7 -5.97 -7.18 -22.09
C PRO A 7 -6.32 -5.91 -21.28
N ASP A 8 -6.76 -4.88 -21.98
CA ASP A 8 -7.26 -3.64 -21.39
C ASP A 8 -8.47 -3.96 -20.46
N PRO A 9 -8.37 -3.69 -19.14
CA PRO A 9 -9.45 -4.00 -18.22
C PRO A 9 -10.71 -3.18 -18.47
N ASN A 10 -10.59 -2.05 -19.20
CA ASN A 10 -11.72 -1.28 -19.67
C ASN A 10 -11.50 -0.85 -21.14
N PRO A 11 -11.94 -1.68 -22.10
CA PRO A 11 -11.75 -1.38 -23.52
C PRO A 11 -12.48 -0.11 -24.00
N ASN A 12 -13.39 0.41 -23.19
CA ASN A 12 -14.13 1.66 -23.50
C ASN A 12 -13.64 2.86 -22.67
N GLN A 13 -12.41 2.82 -22.15
CA GLN A 13 -11.78 3.96 -21.47
C GLN A 13 -11.61 5.14 -22.44
N PRO A 14 -11.87 6.40 -22.01
CA PRO A 14 -11.58 7.58 -22.81
C PRO A 14 -10.11 7.64 -23.22
N ARG A 15 -9.84 7.89 -24.48
CA ARG A 15 -8.47 8.01 -25.02
C ARG A 15 -7.89 9.38 -24.76
N LEU A 16 -6.57 9.48 -24.70
CA LEU A 16 -5.85 10.77 -24.58
C LEU A 16 -6.02 11.65 -25.82
N ALA A 17 -6.22 11.04 -26.97
CA ALA A 17 -6.42 11.79 -28.23
C ALA A 17 -7.65 12.71 -28.10
N GLY A 18 -7.43 14.01 -28.30
CA GLY A 18 -8.46 15.03 -28.16
C GLY A 18 -8.57 15.70 -26.78
N PHE A 19 -7.81 15.24 -25.82
CA PHE A 19 -7.73 15.89 -24.52
C PHE A 19 -6.99 17.26 -24.60
N PRO A 20 -7.44 18.33 -23.89
CA PRO A 20 -8.70 18.42 -23.10
C PRO A 20 -9.90 18.96 -23.89
N SER A 21 -9.78 19.13 -25.19
CA SER A 21 -10.75 19.86 -26.01
C SER A 21 -12.00 19.06 -26.33
N VAL A 22 -11.92 17.72 -26.29
CA VAL A 22 -13.01 16.82 -26.61
C VAL A 22 -13.56 16.21 -25.30
N PRO A 23 -14.88 16.23 -25.08
CA PRO A 23 -15.48 15.60 -23.89
C PRO A 23 -15.09 14.13 -23.72
N PRO A 24 -14.94 13.63 -22.47
CA PRO A 24 -14.52 12.26 -22.18
C PRO A 24 -15.31 11.19 -22.95
N ASP A 25 -16.62 11.30 -22.95
CA ASP A 25 -17.47 10.31 -23.62
C ASP A 25 -17.18 10.20 -25.10
N GLN A 26 -16.92 11.32 -25.77
CA GLN A 26 -16.63 11.34 -27.20
C GLN A 26 -15.24 10.77 -27.53
N ARG A 27 -14.35 10.66 -26.55
CA ARG A 27 -13.02 10.05 -26.70
C ARG A 27 -13.04 8.53 -26.48
N ARG A 28 -14.19 7.97 -26.08
CA ARG A 28 -14.35 6.53 -25.88
C ARG A 28 -14.41 5.78 -27.21
N PRO A 29 -13.69 4.67 -27.38
CA PRO A 29 -13.67 3.92 -28.63
C PRO A 29 -15.06 3.50 -29.11
N PHE A 30 -15.92 3.04 -28.20
CA PHE A 30 -17.25 2.54 -28.55
C PHE A 30 -18.33 3.62 -28.57
N PHE A 31 -18.02 4.84 -28.16
CA PHE A 31 -18.96 5.96 -28.30
C PHE A 31 -19.19 6.31 -29.76
N GLN A 32 -18.14 6.38 -30.56
CA GLN A 32 -18.21 6.69 -31.98
C GLN A 32 -19.02 5.62 -32.77
N GLN A 33 -18.89 4.37 -32.37
CA GLN A 33 -19.47 3.26 -33.08
C GLN A 33 -20.85 2.86 -32.58
N TYR A 34 -21.10 2.93 -31.28
CA TYR A 34 -22.31 2.41 -30.64
C TYR A 34 -23.01 3.42 -29.73
N GLY A 35 -22.45 4.63 -29.53
CA GLY A 35 -22.96 5.61 -28.59
C GLY A 35 -22.74 5.25 -27.11
N TRP A 36 -21.83 4.31 -26.79
CA TRP A 36 -21.61 3.85 -25.44
C TRP A 36 -20.68 4.79 -24.67
N SER A 37 -21.22 5.42 -23.61
CA SER A 37 -20.51 6.34 -22.74
C SER A 37 -20.10 5.73 -21.40
N GLN A 38 -20.47 4.48 -21.11
CA GLN A 38 -20.13 3.79 -19.88
C GLN A 38 -18.81 3.01 -19.97
N ASP A 39 -18.22 2.77 -18.82
CA ASP A 39 -17.09 1.87 -18.66
C ASP A 39 -17.50 0.42 -18.87
N LEU A 40 -16.64 -0.33 -19.52
CA LEU A 40 -16.81 -1.77 -19.73
C LEU A 40 -15.74 -2.49 -18.89
N ALA A 41 -16.15 -3.13 -17.80
CA ALA A 41 -15.25 -3.92 -16.98
C ALA A 41 -14.97 -5.27 -17.63
N VAL A 42 -13.70 -5.58 -17.82
CA VAL A 42 -13.22 -6.90 -18.26
C VAL A 42 -12.53 -7.58 -17.09
N TYR A 43 -13.04 -8.73 -16.70
CA TYR A 43 -12.38 -9.56 -15.69
C TYR A 43 -11.34 -10.44 -16.36
N CYS A 44 -10.10 -10.28 -15.96
CA CYS A 44 -8.99 -11.08 -16.50
C CYS A 44 -8.04 -11.53 -15.36
N ASN A 45 -7.28 -12.55 -15.63
CA ASN A 45 -6.16 -12.95 -14.76
C ASN A 45 -4.89 -12.20 -15.18
N CYS A 46 -4.91 -10.87 -15.14
CA CYS A 46 -3.90 -9.98 -15.71
C CYS A 46 -2.96 -9.40 -14.64
N GLY A 47 -3.26 -9.60 -13.37
CA GLY A 47 -2.46 -9.07 -12.27
C GLY A 47 -1.40 -10.05 -11.78
N THR A 48 -0.27 -9.53 -11.34
CA THR A 48 0.79 -10.30 -10.66
C THR A 48 0.80 -9.94 -9.19
N ASN A 49 0.88 -10.97 -8.34
CA ASN A 49 1.10 -10.81 -6.90
C ASN A 49 2.34 -11.63 -6.52
N ARG A 50 3.30 -10.98 -5.87
CA ARG A 50 4.53 -11.61 -5.38
C ARG A 50 4.67 -11.37 -3.90
N TYR A 51 4.90 -12.45 -3.16
CA TYR A 51 5.14 -12.43 -1.73
C TYR A 51 6.43 -13.19 -1.41
N ASP A 52 7.40 -12.51 -0.83
CA ASP A 52 8.65 -13.08 -0.34
C ASP A 52 8.72 -12.84 1.17
N SER A 53 9.04 -13.85 1.99
CA SER A 53 9.19 -13.68 3.43
C SER A 53 10.25 -14.55 4.05
N LEU A 54 10.91 -14.03 5.07
CA LEU A 54 11.73 -14.76 6.03
C LEU A 54 11.01 -14.75 7.38
N GLN A 55 10.70 -15.93 7.89
CA GLN A 55 10.05 -16.09 9.19
C GLN A 55 10.97 -16.84 10.15
N THR A 56 11.18 -16.25 11.31
CA THR A 56 12.01 -16.82 12.37
C THR A 56 11.19 -16.96 13.64
N LYS A 57 11.28 -18.13 14.28
CA LYS A 57 10.58 -18.44 15.52
C LYS A 57 11.58 -18.91 16.57
N PHE A 58 11.49 -18.33 17.75
CA PHE A 58 12.26 -18.75 18.91
C PHE A 58 11.30 -19.13 20.04
N THR A 59 11.51 -20.31 20.61
CA THR A 59 10.75 -20.77 21.77
C THR A 59 11.70 -21.33 22.81
N LYS A 60 11.64 -20.78 24.02
CA LYS A 60 12.44 -21.27 25.14
C LYS A 60 11.59 -21.35 26.37
N ARG A 61 11.62 -22.51 27.01
CA ARG A 61 11.10 -22.73 28.35
C ARG A 61 12.27 -22.87 29.30
N PHE A 62 12.33 -21.99 30.27
CA PHE A 62 13.37 -22.03 31.30
C PHE A 62 12.82 -22.79 32.51
N GLY A 63 13.69 -23.46 33.28
CA GLY A 63 13.33 -23.93 34.62
C GLY A 63 12.86 -22.77 35.48
N ALA A 64 12.08 -23.02 36.53
CA ALA A 64 11.56 -22.00 37.43
C ALA A 64 10.42 -21.11 36.88
N GLY A 65 9.57 -21.64 36.01
CA GLY A 65 8.32 -20.96 35.64
C GLY A 65 8.44 -19.81 34.64
N TYR A 66 9.55 -19.69 33.94
CA TYR A 66 9.75 -18.67 32.92
C TYR A 66 9.72 -19.26 31.50
N SER A 67 8.95 -18.67 30.61
CA SER A 67 8.94 -19.04 29.19
C SER A 67 8.94 -17.82 28.28
N VAL A 68 9.60 -17.96 27.13
CA VAL A 68 9.67 -16.94 26.07
C VAL A 68 9.30 -17.56 24.74
N PHE A 69 8.45 -16.87 24.04
CA PHE A 69 8.12 -17.11 22.63
C PHE A 69 8.37 -15.82 21.86
N ALA A 70 9.26 -15.85 20.89
CA ALA A 70 9.52 -14.72 20.01
C ALA A 70 9.39 -15.13 18.54
N GLN A 71 8.81 -14.27 17.74
CA GLN A 71 8.65 -14.45 16.31
C GLN A 71 9.03 -13.17 15.59
N TYR A 72 9.79 -13.32 14.50
CA TYR A 72 10.15 -12.22 13.61
C TYR A 72 9.82 -12.62 12.19
N THR A 73 9.16 -11.72 11.47
CA THR A 73 8.86 -11.84 10.05
C THR A 73 9.42 -10.61 9.34
N ALA A 74 10.29 -10.85 8.36
CA ALA A 74 10.66 -9.88 7.34
C ALA A 74 9.97 -10.29 6.05
N GLN A 75 9.17 -9.41 5.48
CA GLN A 75 8.39 -9.73 4.28
C GLN A 75 8.41 -8.58 3.27
N ARG A 76 8.09 -8.92 2.05
CA ARG A 76 7.83 -7.97 0.98
C ARG A 76 6.73 -8.51 0.09
N GLN A 77 5.65 -7.76 0.00
CA GLN A 77 4.55 -8.08 -0.90
C GLN A 77 4.39 -6.98 -1.93
N ARG A 78 4.36 -7.40 -3.19
CA ARG A 78 4.07 -6.51 -4.32
C ARG A 78 2.94 -7.08 -5.12
N HIS A 79 2.08 -6.21 -5.61
CA HIS A 79 1.00 -6.59 -6.49
C HIS A 79 0.74 -5.49 -7.52
N HIS A 80 0.09 -5.85 -8.59
CA HIS A 80 -0.60 -4.85 -9.38
C HIS A 80 -1.80 -4.37 -8.56
N GLY A 81 -1.87 -3.07 -8.31
CA GLY A 81 -3.05 -2.41 -7.78
C GLY A 81 -4.25 -2.62 -8.69
N GLY A 82 -5.39 -2.12 -8.32
CA GLY A 82 -6.55 -2.19 -9.24
C GLY A 82 -6.43 -1.16 -10.36
N ASP A 83 -6.64 -1.54 -11.55
CA ASP A 83 -7.25 -0.91 -12.74
C ASP A 83 -7.11 0.62 -12.95
N GLN A 84 -6.10 1.29 -12.45
CA GLN A 84 -6.08 2.75 -12.48
C GLN A 84 -5.14 3.37 -13.53
N TYR A 85 -4.14 2.63 -14.02
CA TYR A 85 -3.22 3.08 -15.06
C TYR A 85 -3.35 2.24 -16.34
N PHE A 86 -4.41 2.53 -17.12
CA PHE A 86 -4.68 1.80 -18.36
C PHE A 86 -3.60 1.96 -19.42
N PHE A 87 -2.90 3.09 -19.40
CA PHE A 87 -1.87 3.40 -20.39
C PHE A 87 -0.49 2.88 -19.99
N THR A 88 -0.28 2.70 -18.70
CA THR A 88 1.00 2.25 -18.13
C THR A 88 0.74 1.31 -16.94
N PRO A 89 0.24 0.09 -17.17
CA PRO A 89 -0.13 -0.83 -16.10
C PRO A 89 1.06 -1.21 -15.19
N ASP A 90 2.29 -1.12 -15.68
CA ASP A 90 3.49 -1.38 -14.89
C ASP A 90 3.67 -0.39 -13.72
N LEU A 91 3.11 0.82 -13.82
CA LEU A 91 3.10 1.80 -12.73
C LEU A 91 2.23 1.37 -11.55
N GLU A 92 1.32 0.44 -11.76
CA GLU A 92 0.49 -0.14 -10.68
C GLU A 92 1.22 -1.25 -9.90
N TYR A 93 2.37 -1.72 -10.39
CA TYR A 93 3.14 -2.74 -9.68
C TYR A 93 3.97 -2.13 -8.56
N GLY A 94 3.46 -2.18 -7.35
CA GLY A 94 4.06 -1.57 -6.18
C GLY A 94 3.91 -2.38 -4.90
N PRO A 95 4.37 -1.85 -3.76
CA PRO A 95 4.10 -2.43 -2.46
C PRO A 95 2.59 -2.56 -2.22
N ALA A 96 2.15 -3.68 -1.68
CA ALA A 96 0.76 -3.86 -1.31
C ALA A 96 0.40 -2.94 -0.13
N ASP A 97 -0.82 -2.38 -0.13
CA ASP A 97 -1.27 -1.44 0.91
C ASP A 97 -1.22 -2.02 2.33
N TRP A 98 -1.22 -3.35 2.45
CA TRP A 98 -1.11 -4.08 3.72
C TRP A 98 0.28 -4.66 3.97
N ASP A 99 1.30 -4.35 3.13
CA ASP A 99 2.66 -4.85 3.32
C ASP A 99 3.33 -4.23 4.55
N ARG A 100 3.57 -5.07 5.56
CA ARG A 100 4.37 -4.72 6.74
C ARG A 100 5.72 -5.38 6.63
N VAL A 101 6.72 -4.63 6.19
CA VAL A 101 8.07 -5.15 5.91
C VAL A 101 8.67 -5.88 7.10
N HIS A 102 8.43 -5.38 8.31
CA HIS A 102 8.94 -5.99 9.54
C HIS A 102 7.83 -6.16 10.58
N SER A 103 7.76 -7.34 11.15
CA SER A 103 6.87 -7.66 12.28
C SER A 103 7.63 -8.50 13.29
N PHE A 104 7.74 -8.01 14.50
CA PHE A 104 8.32 -8.72 15.63
C PHE A 104 7.28 -8.86 16.73
N SER A 105 7.12 -10.06 17.25
CA SER A 105 6.29 -10.31 18.42
C SER A 105 7.06 -11.11 19.46
N ILE A 106 6.88 -10.76 20.71
CA ILE A 106 7.44 -11.47 21.85
C ILE A 106 6.37 -11.66 22.92
N ALA A 107 6.16 -12.89 23.30
CA ALA A 107 5.32 -13.27 24.43
C ALA A 107 6.19 -13.88 25.53
N THR A 108 6.03 -13.38 26.74
CA THR A 108 6.74 -13.89 27.92
C THR A 108 5.74 -14.26 29.00
N THR A 109 6.03 -15.33 29.68
CA THR A 109 5.25 -15.80 30.81
C THR A 109 6.20 -16.04 31.97
N TYR A 110 5.90 -15.50 33.15
CA TYR A 110 6.69 -15.68 34.35
C TYR A 110 5.79 -16.01 35.53
N GLU A 111 5.95 -17.23 36.05
CA GLU A 111 5.31 -17.66 37.29
C GLU A 111 6.12 -17.13 38.47
N LEU A 112 5.48 -16.32 39.31
CA LEU A 112 6.12 -15.75 40.48
C LEU A 112 6.40 -16.84 41.51
N PRO A 113 7.63 -17.02 41.99
CA PRO A 113 8.01 -18.11 42.88
C PRO A 113 7.55 -17.90 44.33
N TRP A 114 6.73 -16.87 44.60
CA TRP A 114 6.36 -16.47 45.94
C TRP A 114 5.31 -17.40 46.54
N LYS A 115 5.57 -17.90 47.75
CA LYS A 115 4.60 -18.58 48.66
C LYS A 115 3.57 -19.43 47.88
N LYS A 116 4.04 -20.40 47.14
CA LYS A 116 3.18 -21.24 46.26
C LYS A 116 2.02 -21.88 46.99
N ASP A 117 2.19 -22.12 48.29
CA ASP A 117 1.18 -22.77 49.14
C ASP A 117 0.22 -21.79 49.83
N HIS A 118 0.30 -20.51 49.56
CA HIS A 118 -0.58 -19.51 50.19
C HIS A 118 -1.75 -19.17 49.27
N ALA A 119 -2.97 -19.31 49.79
CA ALA A 119 -4.21 -19.18 49.01
C ALA A 119 -4.37 -17.83 48.25
N VAL A 120 -3.78 -16.74 48.73
CA VAL A 120 -3.90 -15.39 48.12
C VAL A 120 -2.59 -14.93 47.50
N LEU A 121 -1.44 -15.30 48.06
CA LEU A 121 -0.12 -14.84 47.62
C LEU A 121 0.60 -15.83 46.69
N GLY A 122 0.08 -17.04 46.53
CA GLY A 122 0.61 -18.08 45.65
C GLY A 122 -0.06 -18.09 44.28
N GLY A 123 0.62 -18.68 43.31
CA GLY A 123 0.07 -18.93 41.97
C GLY A 123 -0.06 -17.74 41.04
N TRP A 124 0.57 -16.63 41.39
CA TRP A 124 0.58 -15.45 40.48
C TRP A 124 1.47 -15.68 39.29
N GLN A 125 0.96 -15.26 38.11
CA GLN A 125 1.66 -15.34 36.83
C GLN A 125 1.64 -13.98 36.14
N PHE A 126 2.78 -13.53 35.66
CA PHE A 126 2.91 -12.36 34.80
C PHE A 126 3.01 -12.79 33.35
N ASN A 127 2.09 -12.28 32.52
CA ASN A 127 2.08 -12.52 31.08
C ASN A 127 2.26 -11.18 30.36
N GLN A 128 3.21 -11.13 29.42
CA GLN A 128 3.44 -9.98 28.56
C GLN A 128 3.40 -10.41 27.10
N ASN A 129 2.73 -9.61 26.28
CA ASN A 129 2.78 -9.72 24.82
C ASN A 129 3.12 -8.36 24.23
N THR A 130 4.19 -8.30 23.45
CA THR A 130 4.65 -7.08 22.79
C THR A 130 4.73 -7.34 21.29
N ILE A 131 4.15 -6.45 20.49
CA ILE A 131 4.20 -6.49 19.03
C ILE A 131 4.80 -5.17 18.55
N ILE A 132 5.83 -5.29 17.72
CA ILE A 132 6.51 -4.16 17.07
C ILE A 132 6.44 -4.40 15.57
N GLN A 133 5.89 -3.44 14.83
CA GLN A 133 5.69 -3.58 13.39
C GLN A 133 6.11 -2.31 12.66
N SER A 134 6.60 -2.46 11.42
CA SER A 134 6.77 -1.32 10.53
C SER A 134 5.41 -0.71 10.15
N GLY A 135 5.42 0.55 9.73
CA GLY A 135 4.26 1.21 9.15
C GLY A 135 3.76 0.52 7.89
N LEU A 136 2.57 0.87 7.48
CA LEU A 136 2.00 0.49 6.18
C LEU A 136 2.43 1.48 5.10
N PRO A 137 2.59 1.04 3.85
CA PRO A 137 2.68 1.94 2.72
C PRO A 137 1.44 2.84 2.64
N PHE A 138 1.61 4.03 2.12
CA PHE A 138 0.49 4.92 1.82
C PHE A 138 0.67 5.52 0.44
N ASN A 139 -0.44 5.85 -0.21
CA ASN A 139 -0.45 6.49 -1.51
C ASN A 139 -0.67 8.00 -1.38
N VAL A 140 0.13 8.76 -2.12
CA VAL A 140 -0.10 10.19 -2.30
C VAL A 140 -0.90 10.38 -3.57
N ASN A 141 -2.11 10.94 -3.44
CA ASN A 141 -2.98 11.22 -4.57
C ASN A 141 -3.00 12.73 -4.83
N TYR A 142 -2.91 13.06 -6.10
CA TYR A 142 -3.07 14.42 -6.58
C TYR A 142 -4.48 14.62 -7.13
N ARG A 143 -5.17 15.65 -6.64
CA ARG A 143 -6.49 15.99 -7.14
C ARG A 143 -6.49 17.45 -7.59
N ASP A 144 -6.46 17.65 -8.89
CA ASP A 144 -6.60 18.97 -9.52
C ASP A 144 -7.96 19.05 -10.21
N ALA A 145 -8.61 20.23 -10.13
CA ALA A 145 -9.86 20.48 -10.83
C ALA A 145 -9.74 20.39 -12.37
N GLY A 146 -8.52 20.54 -12.90
CA GLY A 146 -8.19 20.36 -14.31
C GLY A 146 -7.58 19.01 -14.66
N ALA A 147 -7.38 18.13 -13.68
CA ALA A 147 -6.87 16.79 -13.93
C ALA A 147 -7.97 15.93 -14.53
N ASP A 148 -7.63 15.22 -15.57
CA ASP A 148 -8.57 14.34 -16.27
C ASP A 148 -8.77 13.06 -15.44
N ARG A 149 -9.89 12.99 -14.72
CA ARG A 149 -10.28 11.83 -13.92
C ARG A 149 -10.46 10.57 -14.76
N ASP A 150 -10.61 10.74 -16.05
CA ASP A 150 -10.95 9.66 -16.97
C ASP A 150 -9.71 8.93 -17.51
N VAL A 151 -8.50 9.40 -17.18
CA VAL A 151 -7.25 8.79 -17.67
C VAL A 151 -6.41 8.14 -16.56
N GLY A 152 -6.97 7.94 -15.39
CA GLY A 152 -6.34 7.22 -14.28
C GLY A 152 -6.17 8.06 -13.00
N PRO A 153 -5.66 7.47 -11.92
CA PRO A 153 -5.42 8.21 -10.71
C PRO A 153 -4.28 9.19 -10.96
N ASN A 154 -4.53 10.41 -10.58
CA ASN A 154 -3.52 11.42 -10.61
C ASN A 154 -2.57 11.20 -9.43
N ARG A 155 -1.49 10.45 -9.64
CA ARG A 155 -0.37 10.37 -8.71
C ARG A 155 0.60 11.48 -9.04
N PRO A 156 1.06 12.25 -8.04
CA PRO A 156 2.08 13.26 -8.28
C PRO A 156 3.42 12.61 -8.59
N ASP A 157 4.23 13.27 -9.40
CA ASP A 157 5.62 12.88 -9.59
C ASP A 157 6.45 13.20 -8.35
N LEU A 158 7.29 12.26 -7.94
CA LEU A 158 8.23 12.47 -6.83
C LEU A 158 9.46 13.22 -7.39
N VAL A 159 9.62 14.48 -6.98
CA VAL A 159 10.70 15.36 -7.46
C VAL A 159 11.66 15.80 -6.37
N GLY A 160 11.37 15.47 -5.12
CA GLY A 160 12.17 15.84 -3.95
C GLY A 160 12.11 14.80 -2.86
N ASP A 161 12.65 15.15 -1.69
CA ASP A 161 12.63 14.28 -0.52
C ASP A 161 11.23 14.27 0.11
N PRO A 162 10.55 13.12 0.16
CA PRO A 162 9.24 13.00 0.78
C PRO A 162 9.32 12.95 2.32
N ASP A 163 10.51 12.75 2.89
CA ASP A 163 10.66 12.65 4.33
C ASP A 163 10.43 14.01 4.99
N GLY A 164 9.76 13.98 6.11
CA GLY A 164 9.55 15.13 6.97
C GLY A 164 10.52 15.13 8.14
N PRO A 165 10.31 16.02 9.12
CA PRO A 165 11.14 16.09 10.31
C PRO A 165 11.00 14.86 11.23
N GLY A 166 10.21 13.86 10.89
CA GLY A 166 10.03 12.63 11.65
C GLY A 166 9.36 12.83 13.02
N THR A 167 8.62 13.90 13.18
CA THR A 167 7.87 14.18 14.42
C THR A 167 6.50 13.48 14.38
N ARG A 168 5.89 13.33 15.55
CA ARG A 168 4.55 12.74 15.66
C ARG A 168 3.51 13.46 14.80
N ASP A 169 3.62 14.79 14.69
CA ASP A 169 2.64 15.64 14.00
C ASP A 169 2.99 15.84 12.54
N GLN A 170 4.26 15.63 12.16
CA GLN A 170 4.73 15.77 10.79
C GLN A 170 5.76 14.68 10.48
N TRP A 171 5.30 13.57 9.93
CA TRP A 171 6.14 12.44 9.59
C TRP A 171 6.75 12.55 8.19
N PHE A 172 6.04 13.16 7.24
CA PHE A 172 6.45 13.33 5.85
C PHE A 172 6.34 14.79 5.41
N ASN A 173 6.89 15.11 4.24
CA ASN A 173 6.85 16.45 3.67
C ASN A 173 5.43 16.80 3.21
N THR A 174 4.78 17.72 3.90
CA THR A 174 3.41 18.18 3.64
C THR A 174 3.35 19.45 2.81
N THR A 175 4.48 19.90 2.25
CA THR A 175 4.52 21.10 1.41
C THR A 175 3.62 20.94 0.19
N PRO A 176 2.70 21.88 -0.08
CA PRO A 176 1.76 21.73 -1.19
C PRO A 176 2.44 21.57 -2.54
N ILE A 177 1.85 20.73 -3.40
CA ILE A 177 2.32 20.48 -4.76
C ILE A 177 2.40 21.81 -5.54
N GLY A 178 3.51 22.00 -6.25
CA GLY A 178 3.77 23.20 -7.07
C GLY A 178 4.35 24.38 -6.30
N THR A 179 4.66 24.22 -5.02
CA THR A 179 5.38 25.21 -4.20
C THR A 179 6.84 24.81 -4.02
N GLN A 180 7.70 25.80 -3.76
CA GLN A 180 9.12 25.54 -3.49
C GLN A 180 9.27 24.68 -2.24
N GLY A 181 10.09 23.62 -2.33
CA GLY A 181 10.30 22.66 -1.24
C GLY A 181 9.30 21.53 -1.20
N SER A 182 8.35 21.47 -2.13
CA SER A 182 7.49 20.29 -2.29
C SER A 182 8.26 19.08 -2.74
N ALA A 183 8.00 17.93 -2.14
CA ALA A 183 8.52 16.64 -2.61
C ALA A 183 7.81 16.16 -3.88
N PHE A 184 6.68 16.76 -4.23
CA PHE A 184 5.81 16.28 -5.29
C PHE A 184 5.55 17.39 -6.33
N ALA A 185 5.48 16.98 -7.58
CA ALA A 185 5.11 17.83 -8.71
C ALA A 185 3.83 17.30 -9.38
N ARG A 186 3.21 18.19 -10.17
CA ARG A 186 2.08 17.80 -11.01
C ARG A 186 2.57 16.85 -12.09
N PRO A 187 1.96 15.66 -12.26
CA PRO A 187 2.32 14.73 -13.31
C PRO A 187 1.97 15.30 -14.68
N ALA A 188 2.69 14.88 -15.70
CA ALA A 188 2.30 15.14 -17.07
C ALA A 188 1.04 14.33 -17.42
N VAL A 189 0.24 14.82 -18.36
CA VAL A 189 -0.98 14.13 -18.79
C VAL A 189 -0.60 12.81 -19.47
N GLY A 190 -1.14 11.71 -18.97
CA GLY A 190 -0.92 10.37 -19.54
C GLY A 190 0.39 9.69 -19.12
N THR A 191 1.00 10.13 -18.03
CA THR A 191 2.20 9.50 -17.43
C THR A 191 1.91 8.89 -16.09
#